data_88f6396d7f94d6598fecbc0597a7a3f8
#
_entry.id   88f6396d7f94d6598fecbc0597a7a3f8
#
_cell.length_a   1.000
_cell.length_b   1.000
_cell.length_c   1.000
_cell.angle_alpha   90.00
_cell.angle_beta   90.00
_cell.angle_gamma   90.00
#
_symmetry.space_group_name_H-M   'P 1'
#
loop_
_entity.id
_entity.type
_entity.pdbx_description
1 polymer ?
#
loop_
_entity_poly.entity_id
_entity_poly.type
_entity_poly.pdbx_seq_one_letter_code
_entity_poly.pdbx_strand_id
1 'polypeptide(L)'
;MLIKNVKVFTKDKKFKNGAIALSGDKIKAVYTEANMPDSDLEETIDGNGAYAIPGLIDLHFHGCKGDDFCDGTKEAIARIAEYEASIGVTAIAPATMTLPVEELEHILEVAVEYKKENTDKRRADLLGINMEGPFISPAKKGAQDERNIIPCNVEICERFLKASDGLVKFIGIAPEESEEAIDFIKSVKGKVNVSLAHTNADYKTAKAAFEAGANHAVHLYNAMPPFSHRAPGVVGAVYDCKHVM
;
A
#
# COMPACT_ATOMS: atom_id res chain seq x y z
N MET A 1 -5.46 24.08 18.41
CA MET A 1 -4.63 23.21 19.27
C MET A 1 -3.15 23.37 18.89
N LEU A 2 -2.24 23.41 19.86
CA LEU A 2 -0.79 23.43 19.66
C LEU A 2 -0.15 22.24 20.37
N ILE A 3 0.59 21.40 19.64
CA ILE A 3 1.43 20.36 20.21
C ILE A 3 2.84 20.96 20.33
N LYS A 4 3.29 21.24 21.55
CA LYS A 4 4.60 21.86 21.83
C LYS A 4 5.59 20.86 22.43
N ASN A 5 6.87 21.28 22.53
CA ASN A 5 7.94 20.43 23.08
C ASN A 5 8.05 19.08 22.38
N VAL A 6 8.13 19.11 21.05
CA VAL A 6 8.33 17.93 20.19
C VAL A 6 9.54 18.10 19.29
N LYS A 7 10.12 16.98 18.86
CA LYS A 7 11.13 16.92 17.80
C LYS A 7 10.42 16.66 16.47
N VAL A 8 10.15 17.72 15.71
CA VAL A 8 9.38 17.62 14.47
C VAL A 8 10.26 17.19 13.32
N PHE A 9 9.81 16.19 12.56
CA PHE A 9 10.43 15.81 11.28
C PHE A 9 10.05 16.84 10.21
N THR A 10 11.04 17.56 9.69
CA THR A 10 10.86 18.69 8.79
C THR A 10 11.15 18.33 7.33
N LYS A 11 10.76 19.18 6.39
CA LYS A 11 10.91 18.96 4.93
C LYS A 11 12.36 18.72 4.48
N ASP A 12 13.35 19.20 5.24
CA ASP A 12 14.77 18.94 5.02
C ASP A 12 15.24 17.58 5.57
N LYS A 13 14.29 16.70 5.92
CA LYS A 13 14.51 15.34 6.43
C LYS A 13 15.33 15.30 7.73
N LYS A 14 15.15 16.30 8.60
CA LYS A 14 15.80 16.40 9.90
C LYS A 14 14.79 16.58 11.01
N PHE A 15 15.13 16.12 12.20
CA PHE A 15 14.39 16.43 13.41
C PHE A 15 14.85 17.76 13.99
N LYS A 16 13.90 18.64 14.29
CA LYS A 16 14.16 19.94 14.94
C LYS A 16 13.21 20.10 16.12
N ASN A 17 13.71 20.66 17.22
CA ASN A 17 12.84 21.01 18.34
C ASN A 17 11.82 22.07 17.88
N GLY A 18 10.58 21.90 18.28
CA GLY A 18 9.55 22.81 17.83
C GLY A 18 8.15 22.45 18.31
N ALA A 19 7.17 22.87 17.51
CA ALA A 19 5.75 22.65 17.77
C ALA A 19 4.95 22.48 16.47
N ILE A 20 3.76 21.89 16.58
CA ILE A 20 2.82 21.72 15.48
C ILE A 20 1.50 22.36 15.88
N ALA A 21 1.04 23.33 15.08
CA ALA A 21 -0.31 23.87 15.23
C ALA A 21 -1.30 23.13 14.34
N LEU A 22 -2.42 22.74 14.92
CA LEU A 22 -3.54 22.08 14.26
C LEU A 22 -4.74 23.01 14.18
N SER A 23 -5.50 22.88 13.09
CA SER A 23 -6.80 23.52 12.91
C SER A 23 -7.78 22.45 12.40
N GLY A 24 -8.65 21.95 13.28
CA GLY A 24 -9.46 20.76 13.01
C GLY A 24 -8.57 19.57 12.69
N ASP A 25 -8.77 18.95 11.53
CA ASP A 25 -8.04 17.80 11.03
C ASP A 25 -6.80 18.15 10.18
N LYS A 26 -6.38 19.42 10.16
CA LYS A 26 -5.26 19.89 9.32
C LYS A 26 -4.09 20.43 10.14
N ILE A 27 -2.88 20.17 9.66
CA ILE A 27 -1.68 20.83 10.14
C ILE A 27 -1.72 22.29 9.62
N LYS A 28 -1.91 23.24 10.54
CA LYS A 28 -1.93 24.67 10.21
C LYS A 28 -0.51 25.21 10.00
N ALA A 29 0.41 24.83 10.89
CA ALA A 29 1.80 25.26 10.82
C ALA A 29 2.73 24.31 11.56
N VAL A 30 3.99 24.29 11.14
CA VAL A 30 5.09 23.64 11.85
C VAL A 30 6.06 24.73 12.27
N TYR A 31 6.36 24.79 13.56
CA TYR A 31 7.28 25.73 14.15
C TYR A 31 8.57 25.04 14.56
N THR A 32 9.66 25.75 14.46
CA THR A 32 10.96 25.38 15.05
C THR A 32 11.29 26.41 16.14
N GLU A 33 12.32 26.18 16.92
CA GLU A 33 12.77 27.16 17.95
C GLU A 33 12.97 28.55 17.39
N ALA A 34 13.37 28.66 16.11
CA ALA A 34 13.64 29.94 15.44
C ALA A 34 12.39 30.77 15.11
N ASN A 35 11.21 30.15 15.05
CA ASN A 35 9.96 30.78 14.64
C ASN A 35 8.76 30.39 15.51
N MET A 36 9.00 30.05 16.76
CA MET A 36 7.95 29.73 17.72
C MET A 36 7.02 30.94 17.91
N PRO A 37 5.69 30.74 17.90
CA PRO A 37 4.77 31.83 18.12
C PRO A 37 4.77 32.27 19.57
N ASP A 38 4.68 33.59 19.81
CA ASP A 38 4.58 34.20 21.14
C ASP A 38 3.18 34.02 21.80
N SER A 39 2.25 33.32 21.15
CA SER A 39 0.86 33.23 21.64
C SER A 39 0.60 31.97 22.43
N ASP A 40 0.01 32.12 23.60
CA ASP A 40 -0.68 31.06 24.32
C ASP A 40 -1.98 30.73 23.57
N LEU A 41 -1.94 29.65 22.81
CA LEU A 41 -3.15 29.07 22.24
C LEU A 41 -3.94 28.39 23.36
N GLU A 42 -5.25 28.56 23.38
CA GLU A 42 -6.15 28.10 24.46
C GLU A 42 -6.06 26.58 24.73
N GLU A 43 -5.63 25.80 23.73
CA GLU A 43 -5.50 24.35 23.84
C GLU A 43 -4.08 23.92 23.45
N THR A 44 -3.31 23.43 24.41
CA THR A 44 -1.94 22.95 24.20
C THR A 44 -1.74 21.54 24.73
N ILE A 45 -0.98 20.74 23.97
CA ILE A 45 -0.48 19.42 24.38
C ILE A 45 1.03 19.51 24.50
N ASP A 46 1.59 19.10 25.65
CA ASP A 46 3.02 18.95 25.83
C ASP A 46 3.45 17.58 25.30
N GLY A 47 4.24 17.56 24.23
CA GLY A 47 4.79 16.35 23.65
C GLY A 47 5.95 15.75 24.42
N ASN A 48 6.41 16.40 25.51
CA ASN A 48 7.45 15.90 26.42
C ASN A 48 8.73 15.41 25.70
N GLY A 49 9.15 16.12 24.69
CA GLY A 49 10.34 15.79 23.89
C GLY A 49 10.16 14.61 22.91
N ALA A 50 8.93 14.14 22.71
CA ALA A 50 8.64 13.07 21.76
C ALA A 50 8.93 13.48 20.31
N TYR A 51 9.13 12.48 19.46
CA TYR A 51 9.29 12.68 18.03
C TYR A 51 7.92 12.81 17.37
N ALA A 52 7.74 13.86 16.59
CA ALA A 52 6.55 14.08 15.76
C ALA A 52 6.92 13.82 14.30
N ILE A 53 6.31 12.79 13.73
CA ILE A 53 6.47 12.37 12.33
C ILE A 53 5.12 12.40 11.62
N PRO A 54 5.09 12.45 10.28
CA PRO A 54 3.88 12.13 9.54
C PRO A 54 3.34 10.76 9.96
N GLY A 55 2.03 10.58 9.97
CA GLY A 55 1.44 9.28 10.20
C GLY A 55 1.96 8.25 9.20
N LEU A 56 2.17 7.02 9.66
CA LEU A 56 2.64 5.94 8.79
C LEU A 56 1.54 5.52 7.82
N ILE A 57 1.94 4.98 6.67
CA ILE A 57 1.03 4.42 5.68
C ILE A 57 1.47 2.97 5.46
N ASP A 58 0.57 2.01 5.69
CA ASP A 58 0.82 0.61 5.37
C ASP A 58 0.21 0.26 4.01
N LEU A 59 1.05 -0.17 3.08
CA LEU A 59 0.65 -0.46 1.70
C LEU A 59 0.49 -1.96 1.43
N HIS A 60 0.85 -2.84 2.39
CA HIS A 60 0.80 -4.28 2.18
C HIS A 60 0.78 -5.06 3.48
N PHE A 61 -0.39 -5.52 3.85
CA PHE A 61 -0.65 -6.45 4.96
C PHE A 61 -2.02 -7.09 4.72
N HIS A 62 -2.30 -8.26 5.30
CA HIS A 62 -3.57 -8.97 5.05
C HIS A 62 -4.63 -8.72 6.10
N GLY A 63 -4.22 -8.53 7.33
CA GLY A 63 -5.12 -8.31 8.45
C GLY A 63 -4.39 -8.30 9.79
N CYS A 64 -5.16 -8.20 10.86
CA CYS A 64 -4.64 -8.20 12.23
C CYS A 64 -5.74 -8.58 13.22
N LYS A 65 -5.34 -8.95 14.47
CA LYS A 65 -6.27 -9.24 15.58
C LYS A 65 -7.29 -10.36 15.31
N GLY A 66 -6.99 -11.24 14.35
CA GLY A 66 -7.85 -12.34 13.97
C GLY A 66 -8.84 -12.00 12.85
N ASP A 67 -8.79 -10.79 12.31
CA ASP A 67 -9.53 -10.39 11.13
C ASP A 67 -8.59 -10.36 9.92
N ASP A 68 -9.10 -10.74 8.74
CA ASP A 68 -8.44 -10.61 7.44
C ASP A 68 -9.25 -9.65 6.57
N PHE A 69 -8.56 -8.91 5.70
CA PHE A 69 -9.24 -8.04 4.74
C PHE A 69 -10.16 -8.84 3.80
N CYS A 70 -9.76 -10.07 3.51
CA CYS A 70 -10.55 -11.00 2.70
C CYS A 70 -11.72 -11.66 3.44
N ASP A 71 -11.98 -11.36 4.73
CA ASP A 71 -13.24 -11.73 5.38
C ASP A 71 -14.45 -11.06 4.70
N GLY A 72 -14.21 -10.03 3.89
CA GLY A 72 -15.23 -9.37 3.07
C GLY A 72 -16.34 -8.74 3.89
N THR A 73 -16.03 -8.19 5.08
CA THR A 73 -17.02 -7.54 5.96
C THR A 73 -16.56 -6.14 6.40
N LYS A 74 -17.49 -5.22 6.50
CA LYS A 74 -17.19 -3.86 6.99
C LYS A 74 -16.65 -3.85 8.41
N GLU A 75 -17.12 -4.79 9.22
CA GLU A 75 -16.70 -4.96 10.61
C GLU A 75 -15.23 -5.38 10.73
N ALA A 76 -14.77 -6.32 9.90
CA ALA A 76 -13.37 -6.72 9.84
C ALA A 76 -12.49 -5.54 9.43
N ILE A 77 -12.83 -4.84 8.34
CA ILE A 77 -12.09 -3.65 7.90
C ILE A 77 -12.06 -2.58 9.01
N ALA A 78 -13.16 -2.38 9.71
CA ALA A 78 -13.23 -1.40 10.80
C ALA A 78 -12.27 -1.74 11.96
N ARG A 79 -12.22 -3.01 12.41
CA ARG A 79 -11.33 -3.45 13.48
C ARG A 79 -9.86 -3.41 13.06
N ILE A 80 -9.57 -3.79 11.83
CA ILE A 80 -8.23 -3.65 11.24
C ILE A 80 -7.80 -2.19 11.25
N ALA A 81 -8.62 -1.28 10.72
CA ALA A 81 -8.30 0.14 10.64
C ALA A 81 -8.16 0.82 12.02
N GLU A 82 -8.91 0.36 13.03
CA GLU A 82 -8.77 0.84 14.42
C GLU A 82 -7.45 0.37 15.04
N TYR A 83 -7.09 -0.90 14.83
CA TYR A 83 -5.81 -1.41 15.32
C TYR A 83 -4.63 -0.69 14.67
N GLU A 84 -4.63 -0.55 13.35
CA GLU A 84 -3.57 0.13 12.61
C GLU A 84 -3.38 1.58 13.09
N ALA A 85 -4.49 2.31 13.32
CA ALA A 85 -4.43 3.64 13.90
C ALA A 85 -3.80 3.64 15.31
N SER A 86 -4.08 2.62 16.12
CA SER A 86 -3.57 2.51 17.50
C SER A 86 -2.05 2.36 17.58
N ILE A 87 -1.41 1.91 16.50
CA ILE A 87 0.05 1.74 16.39
C ILE A 87 0.74 2.83 15.54
N GLY A 88 -0.02 3.87 15.15
CA GLY A 88 0.51 5.04 14.44
C GLY A 88 0.42 4.98 12.91
N VAL A 89 -0.23 3.95 12.36
CA VAL A 89 -0.58 3.86 10.94
C VAL A 89 -1.87 4.65 10.71
N THR A 90 -1.80 5.73 9.98
CA THR A 90 -2.93 6.65 9.76
C THR A 90 -3.68 6.38 8.47
N ALA A 91 -3.09 5.59 7.58
CA ALA A 91 -3.70 5.21 6.31
C ALA A 91 -3.24 3.81 5.88
N ILE A 92 -4.14 3.07 5.24
CA ILE A 92 -3.93 1.67 4.87
C ILE A 92 -4.30 1.39 3.42
N ALA A 93 -3.57 0.45 2.81
CA ALA A 93 -3.93 -0.23 1.57
C ALA A 93 -3.74 -1.75 1.78
N PRO A 94 -4.70 -2.44 2.42
CA PRO A 94 -4.59 -3.85 2.72
C PRO A 94 -4.46 -4.69 1.45
N ALA A 95 -3.80 -5.83 1.56
CA ALA A 95 -3.61 -6.78 0.49
C ALA A 95 -4.72 -7.83 0.48
N THR A 96 -5.18 -8.21 -0.72
CA THR A 96 -6.05 -9.37 -0.89
C THR A 96 -5.25 -10.66 -0.92
N MET A 97 -5.93 -11.79 -0.70
CA MET A 97 -5.42 -13.11 -1.08
C MET A 97 -5.81 -13.43 -2.53
N THR A 98 -5.23 -14.50 -3.08
CA THR A 98 -5.63 -15.07 -4.37
C THR A 98 -6.87 -15.94 -4.18
N LEU A 99 -8.02 -15.39 -4.50
CA LEU A 99 -9.36 -15.97 -4.33
C LEU A 99 -10.10 -16.04 -5.68
N PRO A 100 -11.25 -16.72 -5.77
CA PRO A 100 -12.10 -16.66 -6.95
C PRO A 100 -12.45 -15.22 -7.34
N VAL A 101 -12.56 -14.94 -8.64
CA VAL A 101 -12.77 -13.59 -9.18
C VAL A 101 -14.01 -12.93 -8.58
N GLU A 102 -15.11 -13.67 -8.48
CA GLU A 102 -16.38 -13.16 -7.93
C GLU A 102 -16.30 -12.83 -6.44
N GLU A 103 -15.50 -13.61 -5.70
CA GLU A 103 -15.26 -13.36 -4.28
C GLU A 103 -14.39 -12.10 -4.09
N LEU A 104 -13.37 -11.93 -4.92
CA LEU A 104 -12.57 -10.71 -4.92
C LEU A 104 -13.42 -9.47 -5.25
N GLU A 105 -14.31 -9.55 -6.24
CA GLU A 105 -15.23 -8.45 -6.57
C GLU A 105 -16.10 -8.08 -5.37
N HIS A 106 -16.67 -9.08 -4.67
CA HIS A 106 -17.47 -8.83 -3.48
C HIS A 106 -16.67 -8.12 -2.38
N ILE A 107 -15.45 -8.58 -2.09
CA ILE A 107 -14.56 -7.96 -1.11
C ILE A 107 -14.27 -6.48 -1.47
N LEU A 108 -14.03 -6.21 -2.77
CA LEU A 108 -13.81 -4.86 -3.26
C LEU A 108 -15.04 -3.96 -3.09
N GLU A 109 -16.23 -4.46 -3.39
CA GLU A 109 -17.50 -3.73 -3.20
C GLU A 109 -17.75 -3.41 -1.73
N VAL A 110 -17.54 -4.37 -0.83
CA VAL A 110 -17.65 -4.15 0.63
C VAL A 110 -16.66 -3.08 1.11
N ALA A 111 -15.44 -3.08 0.59
CA ALA A 111 -14.45 -2.06 0.93
C ALA A 111 -14.88 -0.65 0.47
N VAL A 112 -15.53 -0.54 -0.70
CA VAL A 112 -16.11 0.72 -1.19
C VAL A 112 -17.23 1.20 -0.28
N GLU A 113 -18.14 0.31 0.13
CA GLU A 113 -19.20 0.63 1.08
C GLU A 113 -18.64 1.10 2.43
N TYR A 114 -17.68 0.34 2.99
CA TYR A 114 -16.99 0.73 4.22
C TYR A 114 -16.40 2.14 4.12
N LYS A 115 -15.65 2.43 3.05
CA LYS A 115 -15.04 3.75 2.87
C LYS A 115 -16.07 4.88 2.79
N LYS A 116 -17.20 4.65 2.11
CA LYS A 116 -18.28 5.64 1.99
C LYS A 116 -19.01 5.91 3.34
N GLU A 117 -19.16 4.88 4.16
CA GLU A 117 -19.92 4.95 5.40
C GLU A 117 -19.04 5.29 6.63
N ASN A 118 -17.73 5.02 6.58
CA ASN A 118 -16.87 5.24 7.73
C ASN A 118 -16.68 6.73 8.05
N THR A 119 -17.19 7.14 9.19
CA THR A 119 -17.03 8.49 9.74
C THR A 119 -16.15 8.53 11.00
N ASP A 120 -15.73 7.39 11.50
CA ASP A 120 -14.92 7.29 12.72
C ASP A 120 -13.48 7.73 12.47
N LYS A 121 -13.11 8.88 13.04
CA LYS A 121 -11.77 9.48 12.91
C LYS A 121 -10.67 8.80 13.74
N ARG A 122 -11.02 7.79 14.53
CA ARG A 122 -10.03 6.98 15.29
C ARG A 122 -9.49 5.81 14.47
N ARG A 123 -9.94 5.62 13.26
CA ARG A 123 -9.52 4.57 12.33
C ARG A 123 -8.54 5.09 11.29
N ALA A 124 -7.62 4.26 10.89
CA ALA A 124 -6.77 4.54 9.71
C ALA A 124 -7.64 4.70 8.45
N ASP A 125 -7.30 5.66 7.60
CA ASP A 125 -8.06 5.88 6.36
C ASP A 125 -7.75 4.77 5.34
N LEU A 126 -8.77 4.13 4.81
CA LEU A 126 -8.64 3.17 3.70
C LEU A 126 -8.32 3.94 2.41
N LEU A 127 -7.03 4.16 2.11
CA LEU A 127 -6.59 4.90 0.92
C LEU A 127 -6.69 4.08 -0.36
N GLY A 128 -6.54 2.77 -0.25
CA GLY A 128 -6.52 1.90 -1.40
C GLY A 128 -6.56 0.43 -1.03
N ILE A 129 -6.39 -0.41 -2.04
CA ILE A 129 -6.31 -1.86 -1.94
C ILE A 129 -5.13 -2.30 -2.80
N ASN A 130 -4.35 -3.25 -2.28
CA ASN A 130 -3.24 -3.89 -2.96
C ASN A 130 -3.65 -5.33 -3.32
N MET A 131 -3.97 -5.58 -4.57
CA MET A 131 -4.35 -6.92 -5.00
C MET A 131 -3.12 -7.82 -5.13
N GLU A 132 -2.95 -8.78 -4.23
CA GLU A 132 -1.92 -9.80 -4.29
C GLU A 132 -2.45 -11.05 -5.02
N GLY A 133 -2.36 -10.99 -6.32
CA GLY A 133 -2.99 -11.95 -7.23
C GLY A 133 -4.31 -11.42 -7.83
N PRO A 134 -4.99 -12.23 -8.64
CA PRO A 134 -4.76 -13.66 -8.95
C PRO A 134 -3.68 -13.94 -10.03
N PHE A 135 -3.01 -12.96 -10.58
CA PHE A 135 -2.08 -13.08 -11.72
C PHE A 135 -0.64 -13.42 -11.32
N ILE A 136 -0.48 -14.32 -10.36
CA ILE A 136 0.81 -14.70 -9.76
C ILE A 136 1.33 -16.06 -10.25
N SER A 137 2.57 -16.40 -9.88
CA SER A 137 3.19 -17.66 -10.29
C SER A 137 2.84 -18.80 -9.33
N PRO A 138 2.36 -19.95 -9.83
CA PRO A 138 2.21 -21.16 -9.02
C PRO A 138 3.53 -21.60 -8.37
N ALA A 139 4.66 -21.41 -9.05
CA ALA A 139 5.98 -21.75 -8.53
C ALA A 139 6.42 -20.88 -7.34
N LYS A 140 5.80 -19.70 -7.15
CA LYS A 140 6.10 -18.75 -6.08
C LYS A 140 4.87 -18.38 -5.25
N LYS A 141 3.81 -19.17 -5.33
CA LYS A 141 2.53 -18.90 -4.68
C LYS A 141 2.61 -18.70 -3.15
N GLY A 142 3.57 -19.33 -2.48
CA GLY A 142 3.64 -19.27 -1.01
C GLY A 142 2.36 -19.80 -0.38
N ALA A 143 1.69 -18.99 0.42
CA ALA A 143 0.41 -19.30 1.07
C ALA A 143 -0.82 -19.13 0.17
N GLN A 144 -0.66 -18.59 -1.04
CA GLN A 144 -1.77 -18.37 -1.97
C GLN A 144 -2.33 -19.69 -2.50
N ASP A 145 -3.64 -19.74 -2.78
CA ASP A 145 -4.30 -20.93 -3.32
C ASP A 145 -4.10 -21.02 -4.84
N GLU A 146 -3.32 -22.01 -5.28
CA GLU A 146 -3.00 -22.17 -6.71
C GLU A 146 -4.21 -22.44 -7.60
N ARG A 147 -5.31 -22.93 -7.03
CA ARG A 147 -6.56 -23.18 -7.78
C ARG A 147 -7.18 -21.92 -8.35
N ASN A 148 -6.87 -20.77 -7.74
CA ASN A 148 -7.39 -19.47 -8.10
C ASN A 148 -6.39 -18.61 -8.89
N ILE A 149 -5.19 -19.17 -9.16
CA ILE A 149 -4.18 -18.48 -9.98
C ILE A 149 -4.60 -18.55 -11.44
N ILE A 150 -4.59 -17.40 -12.10
CA ILE A 150 -4.94 -17.27 -13.52
C ILE A 150 -3.89 -16.41 -14.25
N PRO A 151 -3.73 -16.56 -15.57
CA PRO A 151 -2.88 -15.65 -16.36
C PRO A 151 -3.36 -14.20 -16.31
N CYS A 152 -2.47 -13.26 -16.64
CA CYS A 152 -2.83 -11.85 -16.79
C CYS A 152 -4.02 -11.69 -17.75
N ASN A 153 -5.06 -10.99 -17.29
CA ASN A 153 -6.27 -10.76 -18.07
C ASN A 153 -6.79 -9.34 -17.86
N VAL A 154 -6.83 -8.55 -18.94
CA VAL A 154 -7.22 -7.14 -18.90
C VAL A 154 -8.69 -6.99 -18.52
N GLU A 155 -9.59 -7.84 -19.02
CA GLU A 155 -11.03 -7.75 -18.73
C GLU A 155 -11.30 -8.02 -17.24
N ILE A 156 -10.65 -9.02 -16.65
CA ILE A 156 -10.76 -9.31 -15.22
C ILE A 156 -10.18 -8.16 -14.40
N CYS A 157 -9.04 -7.61 -14.80
CA CYS A 157 -8.48 -6.43 -14.12
C CYS A 157 -9.46 -5.25 -14.17
N GLU A 158 -10.10 -4.98 -15.30
CA GLU A 158 -11.10 -3.91 -15.44
C GLU A 158 -12.35 -4.15 -14.58
N ARG A 159 -12.78 -5.41 -14.41
CA ARG A 159 -13.83 -5.79 -13.45
C ARG A 159 -13.44 -5.38 -12.03
N PHE A 160 -12.22 -5.70 -11.58
CA PHE A 160 -11.73 -5.30 -10.27
C PHE A 160 -11.65 -3.78 -10.09
N LEU A 161 -11.14 -3.06 -11.09
CA LEU A 161 -11.08 -1.60 -11.04
C LEU A 161 -12.49 -0.97 -10.94
N LYS A 162 -13.46 -1.56 -11.62
CA LYS A 162 -14.86 -1.13 -11.55
C LYS A 162 -15.49 -1.46 -10.20
N ALA A 163 -15.37 -2.70 -9.71
CA ALA A 163 -15.92 -3.12 -8.42
C ALA A 163 -15.36 -2.30 -7.24
N SER A 164 -14.08 -1.92 -7.33
CA SER A 164 -13.39 -1.14 -6.30
C SER A 164 -13.66 0.37 -6.34
N ASP A 165 -14.40 0.90 -7.31
CA ASP A 165 -14.64 2.35 -7.48
C ASP A 165 -13.33 3.17 -7.37
N GLY A 166 -12.23 2.64 -7.94
CA GLY A 166 -10.90 3.24 -7.92
C GLY A 166 -10.11 3.05 -6.62
N LEU A 167 -10.55 2.21 -5.68
CA LEU A 167 -9.77 1.86 -4.49
C LEU A 167 -8.61 0.91 -4.78
N VAL A 168 -8.67 0.05 -5.79
CA VAL A 168 -7.51 -0.75 -6.19
C VAL A 168 -6.42 0.18 -6.70
N LYS A 169 -5.30 0.23 -5.96
CA LYS A 169 -4.13 1.06 -6.27
C LYS A 169 -2.96 0.26 -6.82
N PHE A 170 -2.86 -1.01 -6.45
CA PHE A 170 -1.82 -1.92 -6.88
C PHE A 170 -2.44 -3.23 -7.33
N ILE A 171 -1.83 -3.86 -8.34
CA ILE A 171 -2.14 -5.22 -8.77
C ILE A 171 -0.86 -5.99 -9.00
N GLY A 172 -0.71 -7.11 -8.29
CA GLY A 172 0.43 -7.99 -8.36
C GLY A 172 0.35 -8.95 -9.55
N ILE A 173 1.44 -9.08 -10.30
CA ILE A 173 1.57 -10.01 -11.40
C ILE A 173 2.89 -10.77 -11.38
N ALA A 174 2.89 -11.96 -11.99
CA ALA A 174 4.07 -12.73 -12.37
C ALA A 174 4.21 -12.69 -13.89
N PRO A 175 5.08 -11.81 -14.44
CA PRO A 175 5.11 -11.57 -15.88
C PRO A 175 5.58 -12.77 -16.71
N GLU A 176 6.25 -13.75 -16.11
CA GLU A 176 6.68 -14.98 -16.78
C GLU A 176 5.56 -15.98 -17.01
N GLU A 177 4.42 -15.84 -16.32
CA GLU A 177 3.30 -16.78 -16.40
C GLU A 177 2.31 -16.45 -17.53
N SER A 178 2.53 -15.35 -18.26
CA SER A 178 1.66 -14.94 -19.35
C SER A 178 2.44 -14.33 -20.50
N GLU A 179 2.27 -14.85 -21.70
CA GLU A 179 2.85 -14.25 -22.92
C GLU A 179 2.35 -12.82 -23.15
N GLU A 180 1.15 -12.50 -22.67
CA GLU A 180 0.49 -11.20 -22.81
C GLU A 180 0.83 -10.23 -21.65
N ALA A 181 1.69 -10.60 -20.71
CA ALA A 181 1.98 -9.79 -19.52
C ALA A 181 2.45 -8.36 -19.86
N ILE A 182 3.27 -8.20 -20.88
CA ILE A 182 3.76 -6.89 -21.32
C ILE A 182 2.62 -6.02 -21.89
N ASP A 183 1.72 -6.61 -22.65
CA ASP A 183 0.58 -5.89 -23.21
C ASP A 183 -0.48 -5.60 -22.14
N PHE A 184 -0.67 -6.52 -21.18
CA PHE A 184 -1.45 -6.26 -19.97
C PHE A 184 -0.94 -5.01 -19.23
N ILE A 185 0.37 -4.96 -18.90
CA ILE A 185 0.98 -3.81 -18.20
C ILE A 185 0.70 -2.50 -18.95
N LYS A 186 0.89 -2.48 -20.26
CA LYS A 186 0.64 -1.29 -21.09
C LYS A 186 -0.82 -0.87 -21.08
N SER A 187 -1.76 -1.83 -21.14
CA SER A 187 -3.21 -1.59 -21.22
C SER A 187 -3.78 -1.00 -19.93
N VAL A 188 -3.20 -1.34 -18.77
CA VAL A 188 -3.66 -0.85 -17.47
C VAL A 188 -2.83 0.33 -16.96
N LYS A 189 -1.82 0.76 -17.70
CA LYS A 189 -0.95 1.89 -17.33
C LYS A 189 -1.74 3.17 -17.08
N GLY A 190 -1.51 3.80 -15.93
CA GLY A 190 -2.22 5.01 -15.51
C GLY A 190 -3.60 4.76 -14.89
N LYS A 191 -4.11 3.52 -14.92
CA LYS A 191 -5.33 3.11 -14.22
C LYS A 191 -5.00 2.53 -12.85
N VAL A 192 -3.94 1.71 -12.76
CA VAL A 192 -3.47 1.02 -11.56
C VAL A 192 -1.95 0.90 -11.61
N ASN A 193 -1.29 0.82 -10.45
CA ASN A 193 0.12 0.50 -10.37
C ASN A 193 0.29 -1.02 -10.49
N VAL A 194 1.10 -1.46 -11.46
CA VAL A 194 1.41 -2.87 -11.62
C VAL A 194 2.65 -3.21 -10.80
N SER A 195 2.52 -4.22 -9.97
CA SER A 195 3.56 -4.73 -9.10
C SER A 195 4.07 -6.08 -9.58
N LEU A 196 5.36 -6.34 -9.50
CA LEU A 196 5.87 -7.71 -9.57
C LEU A 196 5.72 -8.35 -8.19
N ALA A 197 4.96 -9.46 -8.12
CA ALA A 197 4.60 -10.14 -6.89
C ALA A 197 4.54 -11.65 -7.12
N HIS A 198 4.99 -12.45 -6.15
CA HIS A 198 4.94 -13.92 -6.25
C HIS A 198 5.35 -14.43 -7.63
N THR A 199 6.54 -14.05 -8.07
CA THR A 199 7.03 -14.25 -9.44
C THR A 199 8.35 -15.02 -9.45
N ASN A 200 8.50 -15.91 -10.41
CA ASN A 200 9.74 -16.60 -10.70
C ASN A 200 10.51 -15.95 -11.88
N ALA A 201 10.16 -14.70 -12.22
CA ALA A 201 10.78 -13.97 -13.33
C ALA A 201 12.30 -13.87 -13.17
N ASP A 202 13.01 -14.07 -14.26
CA ASP A 202 14.42 -13.75 -14.35
C ASP A 202 14.62 -12.23 -14.47
N TYR A 203 15.88 -11.80 -14.45
CA TYR A 203 16.25 -10.40 -14.59
C TYR A 203 15.69 -9.75 -15.87
N LYS A 204 15.79 -10.46 -17.01
CA LYS A 204 15.39 -9.93 -18.32
C LYS A 204 13.86 -9.73 -18.38
N THR A 205 13.10 -10.70 -17.91
CA THR A 205 11.64 -10.65 -17.84
C THR A 205 11.16 -9.55 -16.89
N ALA A 206 11.75 -9.48 -15.70
CA ALA A 206 11.41 -8.43 -14.74
C ALA A 206 11.73 -7.02 -15.27
N LYS A 207 12.90 -6.85 -15.88
CA LYS A 207 13.30 -5.57 -16.48
C LYS A 207 12.37 -5.15 -17.62
N ALA A 208 11.98 -6.07 -18.48
CA ALA A 208 11.02 -5.79 -19.55
C ALA A 208 9.64 -5.36 -19.01
N ALA A 209 9.18 -5.98 -17.91
CA ALA A 209 7.95 -5.58 -17.24
C ALA A 209 8.03 -4.16 -16.65
N PHE A 210 9.14 -3.79 -16.01
CA PHE A 210 9.37 -2.43 -15.52
C PHE A 210 9.47 -1.40 -16.65
N GLU A 211 10.16 -1.72 -17.74
CA GLU A 211 10.24 -0.87 -18.93
C GLU A 211 8.87 -0.68 -19.60
N ALA A 212 8.00 -1.69 -19.54
CA ALA A 212 6.63 -1.58 -20.05
C ALA A 212 5.72 -0.68 -19.17
N GLY A 213 6.05 -0.51 -17.90
CA GLY A 213 5.30 0.39 -17.02
C GLY A 213 4.97 -0.16 -15.63
N ALA A 214 5.35 -1.40 -15.30
CA ALA A 214 5.32 -1.86 -13.91
C ALA A 214 6.24 -0.94 -13.07
N ASN A 215 5.82 -0.60 -11.86
CA ASN A 215 6.50 0.44 -11.08
C ASN A 215 6.66 0.10 -9.59
N HIS A 216 6.35 -1.13 -9.22
CA HIS A 216 6.42 -1.58 -7.84
C HIS A 216 6.86 -3.05 -7.77
N ALA A 217 7.51 -3.45 -6.67
CA ALA A 217 7.83 -4.83 -6.36
C ALA A 217 7.35 -5.15 -4.93
N VAL A 218 6.42 -6.10 -4.80
CA VAL A 218 5.85 -6.48 -3.52
C VAL A 218 6.87 -7.29 -2.73
N HIS A 219 6.98 -7.05 -1.41
CA HIS A 219 7.85 -7.75 -0.46
C HIS A 219 9.16 -8.27 -1.08
N LEU A 220 9.92 -7.33 -1.69
CA LEU A 220 11.17 -7.59 -2.40
C LEU A 220 12.06 -8.62 -1.66
N TYR A 221 12.64 -9.56 -2.38
CA TYR A 221 13.33 -10.78 -1.95
C TYR A 221 12.42 -11.96 -1.59
N ASN A 222 11.17 -11.73 -1.18
CA ASN A 222 10.26 -12.80 -0.76
C ASN A 222 9.37 -13.24 -1.92
N ALA A 223 9.10 -14.54 -2.03
CA ALA A 223 8.35 -15.15 -3.13
C ALA A 223 8.91 -14.77 -4.52
N MET A 224 10.25 -14.69 -4.63
CA MET A 224 11.03 -14.35 -5.83
C MET A 224 12.25 -15.27 -5.95
N PRO A 225 12.91 -15.34 -7.12
CA PRO A 225 14.24 -15.95 -7.21
C PRO A 225 15.25 -15.24 -6.32
N PRO A 226 16.20 -15.96 -5.71
CA PRO A 226 17.23 -15.34 -4.90
C PRO A 226 18.13 -14.44 -5.75
N PHE A 227 18.58 -13.32 -5.17
CA PHE A 227 19.60 -12.48 -5.78
C PHE A 227 20.96 -13.20 -5.83
N SER A 228 21.52 -13.34 -7.01
CA SER A 228 22.88 -13.88 -7.15
C SER A 228 23.69 -13.11 -8.21
N HIS A 229 25.02 -13.23 -8.14
CA HIS A 229 25.94 -12.52 -9.03
C HIS A 229 25.79 -12.91 -10.52
N ARG A 230 25.21 -14.07 -10.84
CA ARG A 230 24.96 -14.54 -12.21
C ARG A 230 23.51 -14.54 -12.62
N ALA A 231 22.61 -14.50 -11.65
CA ALA A 231 21.16 -14.48 -11.85
C ALA A 231 20.53 -13.46 -10.86
N PRO A 232 20.60 -12.16 -11.15
CA PRO A 232 20.17 -11.12 -10.23
C PRO A 232 18.66 -11.05 -10.06
N GLY A 233 17.86 -11.69 -10.93
CA GLY A 233 16.41 -11.81 -10.82
C GLY A 233 15.67 -10.48 -10.75
N VAL A 234 14.48 -10.52 -10.17
CA VAL A 234 13.65 -9.33 -9.95
C VAL A 234 14.38 -8.29 -9.10
N VAL A 235 15.08 -8.72 -8.07
CA VAL A 235 15.84 -7.83 -7.17
C VAL A 235 16.85 -6.98 -7.93
N GLY A 236 17.64 -7.60 -8.82
CA GLY A 236 18.60 -6.88 -9.67
C GLY A 236 17.91 -5.92 -10.64
N ALA A 237 16.77 -6.31 -11.21
CA ALA A 237 16.00 -5.45 -12.10
C ALA A 237 15.45 -4.21 -11.38
N VAL A 238 15.00 -4.35 -10.14
CA VAL A 238 14.55 -3.21 -9.29
C VAL A 238 15.69 -2.21 -9.06
N TYR A 239 16.90 -2.69 -8.73
CA TYR A 239 18.05 -1.79 -8.52
C TYR A 239 18.43 -0.99 -9.76
N ASP A 240 18.23 -1.56 -10.95
CA ASP A 240 18.55 -0.90 -12.23
C ASP A 240 17.43 0.03 -12.72
N CYS A 241 16.20 -0.13 -12.22
CA CYS A 241 15.02 0.62 -12.65
C CYS A 241 14.64 1.66 -11.57
N LYS A 242 15.21 2.86 -11.64
CA LYS A 242 15.07 3.92 -10.60
C LYS A 242 13.64 4.40 -10.32
N HIS A 243 12.68 4.11 -11.19
CA HIS A 243 11.28 4.48 -11.03
C HIS A 243 10.45 3.42 -10.28
N VAL A 244 11.06 2.29 -9.93
CA VAL A 244 10.40 1.20 -9.20
C VAL A 244 10.52 1.42 -7.70
N MET A 245 9.40 1.22 -6.99
CA MET A 245 9.29 1.29 -5.53
C MET A 245 9.13 -0.12 -4.94
#